data_93892d3dec587abfd474503049ffa3aa
#
_entry.id   93892d3dec587abfd474503049ffa3aa
#
_cell.length_a   1.000
_cell.length_b   1.000
_cell.length_c   1.000
_cell.angle_alpha   90.00
_cell.angle_beta   90.00
_cell.angle_gamma   90.00
#
_symmetry.space_group_name_H-M   'P 1'
#
loop_
_entity.id
_entity.type
_entity.pdbx_description
1 polymer ?
#
loop_
_entity_poly.entity_id
_entity_poly.type
_entity_poly.pdbx_seq_one_letter_code
_entity_poly.pdbx_strand_id
1 'polypeptide(L)'
;MKNEFTLAFNEVLEEKQLPREVILHALESAMVSAYRRAVNASNAQHIEAKIDPETGRVSIYAEKEVVESVQDPRTEVSLEEARKVVPGAEIGSMVVVETTPSDFGRVAAQTARQVIQQRIREAERQAQLAYYEKQLGEIVSGVVQAVNAQGITIGLDMKAEGVMLRKEMIPGERFRVHDRVRALIYEVKDGPRGPQIMLSRAHRNFLRRLLENEVPEIYHGVVEIRSIAREPGERAKVAVAATQPGIDPVGACVGIRGVRIQAIVRELHDEKIDVIEWNADPAMYIAKAISPARVSGVXLNEKTKTATVVVPEDQLSLAIGRDGQNARLAAKLTGWRIDIKSLPEAASDALHRLQTDPALASLAETEAETAAQMAALLAKKAEGRALMPEEYDLLNQFVDRVERRYASRRQAEKKAEDARREAARATIAERAFATPLSELGLAARISDALSEAGYTTVGDLMLQMKLNADAILALQGIGPKAIQEIEALTAPYAAEAQPEEAAAEVEVAQAAESPAPVEEAAIAEVEEAAPVEAVSAEEALPEAAPEAVEAAEEAPEEAEVEFPTSLEEIFTLKPEVLKPVAIADDEDEGEGKKGKKKRKKRRAEVEYDPERDMMLVHKKHKRGAAGWEEWEE
;
A
#
# COMPACT_ATOMS: atom_id res chain seq x y z
N MET A 1 24.01 43.92 33.38
CA MET A 1 22.83 43.03 33.31
C MET A 1 22.93 42.20 32.05
N LYS A 2 22.90 40.89 32.15
CA LYS A 2 22.76 40.04 30.95
C LYS A 2 21.41 40.39 30.32
N ASN A 3 21.45 40.80 29.06
CA ASN A 3 20.25 41.22 28.34
C ASN A 3 19.28 40.06 28.23
N GLU A 4 18.00 40.27 28.49
CA GLU A 4 16.93 39.23 28.33
C GLU A 4 16.98 38.58 26.95
N PHE A 5 17.37 39.34 25.92
CA PHE A 5 17.61 38.84 24.57
C PHE A 5 18.70 37.77 24.54
N THR A 6 19.86 38.01 25.16
CA THR A 6 21.00 37.07 25.15
C THR A 6 20.65 35.77 25.88
N LEU A 7 19.92 35.87 26.99
CA LEU A 7 19.46 34.68 27.73
C LEU A 7 18.49 33.85 26.91
N ALA A 8 17.45 34.48 26.34
CA ALA A 8 16.46 33.81 25.51
C ALA A 8 17.08 33.19 24.24
N PHE A 9 18.03 33.91 23.63
CA PHE A 9 18.75 33.47 22.43
C PHE A 9 19.57 32.20 22.70
N ASN A 10 20.35 32.21 23.79
CA ASN A 10 21.19 31.07 24.16
C ASN A 10 20.34 29.85 24.59
N GLU A 11 19.26 30.06 25.35
CA GLU A 11 18.32 29.02 25.75
C GLU A 11 17.73 28.30 24.53
N VAL A 12 17.34 29.06 23.50
CA VAL A 12 16.79 28.50 22.26
C VAL A 12 17.87 27.72 21.49
N LEU A 13 19.09 28.23 21.42
CA LEU A 13 20.20 27.53 20.76
C LEU A 13 20.53 26.20 21.41
N GLU A 14 20.57 26.14 22.74
CA GLU A 14 20.89 24.94 23.51
C GLU A 14 19.75 23.91 23.44
N GLU A 15 18.52 24.37 23.70
CA GLU A 15 17.35 23.48 23.75
C GLU A 15 17.01 22.85 22.38
N LYS A 16 17.12 23.60 21.30
CA LYS A 16 16.69 23.17 19.96
C LYS A 16 17.82 22.77 19.01
N GLN A 17 19.09 22.87 19.48
CA GLN A 17 20.28 22.51 18.67
C GLN A 17 20.34 23.18 17.29
N LEU A 18 19.87 24.42 17.19
CA LEU A 18 19.85 25.16 15.93
C LEU A 18 21.22 25.83 15.71
N PRO A 19 21.74 25.86 14.47
CA PRO A 19 22.99 26.57 14.15
C PRO A 19 22.87 28.06 14.45
N ARG A 20 23.73 28.55 15.28
CA ARG A 20 23.76 29.96 15.72
C ARG A 20 23.76 30.94 14.53
N GLU A 21 24.56 30.65 13.51
CA GLU A 21 24.71 31.49 12.30
C GLU A 21 23.39 31.63 11.52
N VAL A 22 22.60 30.55 11.42
CA VAL A 22 21.30 30.55 10.70
C VAL A 22 20.31 31.48 11.40
N ILE A 23 20.28 31.44 12.74
CA ILE A 23 19.38 32.30 13.50
C ILE A 23 19.82 33.76 13.44
N LEU A 24 21.12 34.03 13.57
CA LEU A 24 21.69 35.41 13.45
C LEU A 24 21.37 36.01 12.07
N HIS A 25 21.64 35.27 11.00
CA HIS A 25 21.34 35.73 9.64
C HIS A 25 19.84 36.01 9.41
N ALA A 26 18.98 35.16 9.97
CA ALA A 26 17.52 35.36 9.90
C ALA A 26 17.08 36.61 10.67
N LEU A 27 17.68 36.84 11.85
CA LEU A 27 17.41 38.01 12.68
C LEU A 27 17.89 39.28 11.97
N GLU A 28 19.10 39.30 11.42
CA GLU A 28 19.66 40.41 10.67
C GLU A 28 18.78 40.78 9.47
N SER A 29 18.36 39.80 8.69
CA SER A 29 17.47 39.98 7.54
C SER A 29 16.10 40.55 7.96
N ALA A 30 15.57 40.10 9.09
CA ALA A 30 14.32 40.62 9.65
C ALA A 30 14.48 42.04 10.18
N MET A 31 15.63 42.38 10.77
CA MET A 31 15.93 43.72 11.24
C MET A 31 16.00 44.72 10.09
N VAL A 32 16.61 44.34 8.96
CA VAL A 32 16.62 45.13 7.72
C VAL A 32 15.18 45.41 7.26
N SER A 33 14.34 44.40 7.25
CA SER A 33 12.91 44.50 6.85
C SER A 33 12.12 45.40 7.81
N ALA A 34 12.40 45.29 9.11
CA ALA A 34 11.76 46.12 10.15
C ALA A 34 12.21 47.60 10.03
N TYR A 35 13.49 47.81 9.79
CA TYR A 35 14.05 49.18 9.59
C TYR A 35 13.43 49.83 8.34
N ARG A 36 13.39 49.10 7.20
CA ARG A 36 12.78 49.64 5.96
C ARG A 36 11.34 50.09 6.18
N ARG A 37 10.55 49.32 6.94
CA ARG A 37 9.16 49.68 7.29
C ARG A 37 9.10 50.89 8.23
N ALA A 38 9.99 50.96 9.21
CA ALA A 38 9.98 52.01 10.22
C ALA A 38 10.34 53.40 9.63
N VAL A 39 11.30 53.45 8.71
CA VAL A 39 11.75 54.70 8.08
C VAL A 39 11.23 54.89 6.65
N ASN A 40 10.41 53.97 6.16
CA ASN A 40 9.86 53.99 4.79
C ASN A 40 10.97 54.08 3.72
N ALA A 41 12.05 53.30 3.91
CA ALA A 41 13.19 53.26 3.00
C ALA A 41 12.89 52.46 1.73
N SER A 42 13.52 52.86 0.62
CA SER A 42 13.39 52.16 -0.67
C SER A 42 13.99 50.75 -0.61
N ASN A 43 13.39 49.81 -1.35
CA ASN A 43 13.94 48.48 -1.55
C ASN A 43 15.25 48.48 -2.35
N ALA A 44 15.50 49.52 -3.11
CA ALA A 44 16.73 49.68 -3.90
C ALA A 44 17.95 50.06 -3.05
N GLN A 45 17.75 50.67 -1.87
CA GLN A 45 18.82 51.06 -0.97
C GLN A 45 19.49 49.85 -0.32
N HIS A 46 20.80 49.76 -0.35
CA HIS A 46 21.56 48.72 0.34
C HIS A 46 21.57 49.00 1.84
N ILE A 47 21.01 48.08 2.61
CA ILE A 47 20.88 48.14 4.08
C ILE A 47 21.34 46.82 4.68
N GLU A 48 22.22 46.89 5.66
CA GLU A 48 22.66 45.73 6.44
C GLU A 48 22.33 45.93 7.91
N ALA A 49 22.01 44.86 8.58
CA ALA A 49 21.87 44.81 10.04
C ALA A 49 22.95 43.90 10.61
N LYS A 50 23.57 44.30 11.70
CA LYS A 50 24.50 43.45 12.46
C LYS A 50 24.02 43.36 13.90
N ILE A 51 24.03 42.14 14.42
CA ILE A 51 23.63 41.85 15.80
C ILE A 51 24.85 41.35 16.55
N ASP A 52 25.17 42.01 17.64
CA ASP A 52 26.21 41.55 18.55
C ASP A 52 25.58 40.44 19.44
N PRO A 53 26.04 39.22 19.30
CA PRO A 53 25.42 38.11 20.04
C PRO A 53 25.71 38.11 21.56
N GLU A 54 26.71 38.91 21.99
CA GLU A 54 27.05 39.00 23.43
C GLU A 54 26.24 40.07 24.15
N THR A 55 26.00 41.19 23.50
CA THR A 55 25.28 42.33 24.09
C THR A 55 23.82 42.42 23.65
N GLY A 56 23.45 41.75 22.55
CA GLY A 56 22.11 41.84 21.92
C GLY A 56 21.88 43.20 21.24
N ARG A 57 22.94 44.00 21.04
CA ARG A 57 22.85 45.31 20.37
C ARG A 57 22.66 45.10 18.87
N VAL A 58 21.68 45.81 18.33
CA VAL A 58 21.40 45.83 16.88
C VAL A 58 21.93 47.14 16.30
N SER A 59 22.79 47.05 15.31
CA SER A 59 23.31 48.19 14.53
C SER A 59 22.82 48.05 13.09
N ILE A 60 22.26 49.13 12.56
CA ILE A 60 21.78 49.20 11.17
C ILE A 60 22.75 50.06 10.36
N TYR A 61 23.20 49.54 9.26
CA TYR A 61 24.10 50.21 8.30
C TYR A 61 23.36 50.41 6.99
N ALA A 62 23.33 51.65 6.50
CA ALA A 62 22.71 51.98 5.22
C ALA A 62 23.73 52.69 4.31
N GLU A 63 23.70 52.32 3.06
CA GLU A 63 24.47 53.00 2.01
C GLU A 63 23.80 54.33 1.70
N LYS A 64 24.57 55.43 1.84
CA LYS A 64 24.10 56.80 1.63
C LYS A 64 25.05 57.57 0.72
N GLU A 65 24.50 58.50 -0.06
CA GLU A 65 25.24 59.39 -0.92
C GLU A 65 25.79 60.58 -0.11
N VAL A 66 27.06 60.89 -0.30
CA VAL A 66 27.74 62.05 0.35
C VAL A 66 27.36 63.33 -0.36
N VAL A 67 26.76 64.29 0.38
CA VAL A 67 26.29 65.58 -0.15
C VAL A 67 26.80 66.74 0.72
N GLU A 68 26.83 67.93 0.17
CA GLU A 68 27.17 69.14 0.94
C GLU A 68 26.10 69.54 1.94
N SER A 69 24.82 69.38 1.53
CA SER A 69 23.68 69.75 2.35
C SER A 69 22.67 68.63 2.27
N VAL A 70 22.43 67.95 3.39
CA VAL A 70 21.48 66.79 3.50
C VAL A 70 20.04 67.28 3.33
N GLN A 71 19.35 66.78 2.30
CA GLN A 71 17.93 67.02 2.05
C GLN A 71 17.08 65.86 2.60
N ASP A 72 17.52 64.62 2.35
CA ASP A 72 16.87 63.41 2.89
C ASP A 72 17.86 62.61 3.75
N PRO A 73 17.73 62.70 5.10
CA PRO A 73 18.62 61.96 6.00
C PRO A 73 18.60 60.43 5.82
N ARG A 74 17.64 59.87 5.09
CA ARG A 74 17.52 58.42 4.84
C ARG A 74 18.53 57.95 3.77
N THR A 75 18.75 58.77 2.74
CA THR A 75 19.55 58.43 1.56
C THR A 75 20.85 59.23 1.44
N GLU A 76 20.96 60.31 2.20
CA GLU A 76 22.08 61.27 2.13
C GLU A 76 22.81 61.39 3.47
N VAL A 77 24.09 61.74 3.41
CA VAL A 77 24.96 61.98 4.57
C VAL A 77 25.87 63.16 4.28
N SER A 78 26.13 63.96 5.31
CA SER A 78 27.06 65.14 5.17
C SER A 78 28.50 64.66 4.99
N LEU A 79 29.28 65.47 4.27
CA LEU A 79 30.73 65.24 4.05
C LEU A 79 31.48 65.04 5.37
N GLU A 80 31.12 65.82 6.42
CA GLU A 80 31.75 65.73 7.75
C GLU A 80 31.52 64.41 8.45
N GLU A 81 30.31 63.90 8.36
CA GLU A 81 29.92 62.61 8.94
C GLU A 81 30.48 61.43 8.13
N ALA A 82 30.47 61.55 6.81
CA ALA A 82 31.02 60.52 5.91
C ALA A 82 32.55 60.35 6.14
N ARG A 83 33.27 61.41 6.35
CA ARG A 83 34.72 61.39 6.64
C ARG A 83 35.08 60.79 8.00
N LYS A 84 34.18 60.78 8.96
CA LYS A 84 34.37 60.07 10.25
C LYS A 84 34.42 58.57 10.05
N VAL A 85 33.69 58.03 9.06
CA VAL A 85 33.62 56.62 8.74
C VAL A 85 34.61 56.19 7.68
N VAL A 86 34.76 57.04 6.60
CA VAL A 86 35.71 56.82 5.49
C VAL A 86 36.51 58.10 5.29
N PRO A 87 37.79 58.19 5.76
CA PRO A 87 38.57 59.41 5.70
C PRO A 87 38.76 60.02 4.30
N GLY A 88 38.62 59.19 3.24
CA GLY A 88 38.74 59.60 1.83
C GLY A 88 37.40 59.89 1.14
N ALA A 89 36.31 60.10 1.86
CA ALA A 89 34.98 60.32 1.26
C ALA A 89 34.92 61.65 0.51
N GLU A 90 34.40 61.64 -0.71
CA GLU A 90 34.17 62.77 -1.60
C GLU A 90 32.68 62.98 -1.86
N ILE A 91 32.27 64.16 -2.23
CA ILE A 91 30.90 64.52 -2.59
C ILE A 91 30.49 63.66 -3.81
N GLY A 92 29.35 63.01 -3.74
CA GLY A 92 28.83 62.09 -4.76
C GLY A 92 29.25 60.63 -4.59
N SER A 93 30.13 60.29 -3.60
CA SER A 93 30.48 58.90 -3.28
C SER A 93 29.41 58.24 -2.43
N MET A 94 29.30 56.92 -2.56
CA MET A 94 28.40 56.10 -1.70
C MET A 94 29.19 55.60 -0.49
N VAL A 95 28.67 55.83 0.70
CA VAL A 95 29.31 55.42 1.97
C VAL A 95 28.32 54.68 2.86
N VAL A 96 28.77 53.57 3.47
CA VAL A 96 27.96 52.81 4.41
C VAL A 96 28.10 53.43 5.80
N VAL A 97 26.99 53.94 6.35
CA VAL A 97 26.98 54.69 7.61
C VAL A 97 25.99 54.00 8.60
N GLU A 98 26.38 53.95 9.88
CA GLU A 98 25.48 53.49 10.93
C GLU A 98 24.31 54.49 11.10
N THR A 99 23.09 54.00 10.91
CA THR A 99 21.85 54.82 10.94
C THR A 99 20.79 54.28 11.87
N THR A 100 21.22 53.63 12.96
CA THR A 100 20.29 53.02 13.91
C THR A 100 19.41 54.09 14.58
N PRO A 101 18.05 54.08 14.38
CA PRO A 101 17.19 55.06 15.05
C PRO A 101 17.19 54.85 16.57
N SER A 102 17.08 55.93 17.33
CA SER A 102 17.07 55.88 18.80
C SER A 102 15.98 54.99 19.40
N ASP A 103 14.81 54.92 18.75
CA ASP A 103 13.67 54.14 19.21
C ASP A 103 13.62 52.71 18.61
N PHE A 104 14.63 52.35 17.79
CA PHE A 104 14.62 51.06 17.08
C PHE A 104 14.78 49.86 18.02
N GLY A 105 15.33 50.05 19.21
CA GLY A 105 15.52 48.97 20.19
C GLY A 105 14.21 48.20 20.52
N ARG A 106 13.11 48.88 20.63
CA ARG A 106 11.77 48.27 20.89
C ARG A 106 11.29 47.42 19.70
N VAL A 107 11.41 47.99 18.50
CA VAL A 107 11.02 47.35 17.24
C VAL A 107 11.91 46.10 17.01
N ALA A 108 13.21 46.26 17.25
CA ALA A 108 14.19 45.19 17.14
C ALA A 108 13.88 44.02 18.09
N ALA A 109 13.60 44.31 19.37
CA ALA A 109 13.28 43.28 20.36
C ALA A 109 12.00 42.50 19.99
N GLN A 110 10.97 43.21 19.54
CA GLN A 110 9.69 42.58 19.11
C GLN A 110 9.88 41.72 17.84
N THR A 111 10.63 42.25 16.87
CA THR A 111 10.97 41.51 15.63
C THR A 111 11.81 40.27 15.95
N ALA A 112 12.80 40.40 16.83
CA ALA A 112 13.65 39.29 17.26
C ALA A 112 12.82 38.18 17.88
N ARG A 113 11.92 38.50 18.80
CA ARG A 113 11.02 37.52 19.44
C ARG A 113 10.17 36.78 18.38
N GLN A 114 9.60 37.49 17.45
CA GLN A 114 8.78 36.94 16.39
C GLN A 114 9.58 35.98 15.48
N VAL A 115 10.77 36.39 15.06
CA VAL A 115 11.65 35.58 14.19
C VAL A 115 12.13 34.32 14.92
N ILE A 116 12.55 34.46 16.17
CA ILE A 116 13.01 33.34 16.99
C ILE A 116 11.86 32.32 17.12
N GLN A 117 10.67 32.76 17.49
CA GLN A 117 9.48 31.90 17.57
C GLN A 117 9.15 31.21 16.24
N GLN A 118 9.32 31.91 15.12
CA GLN A 118 9.10 31.34 13.79
C GLN A 118 10.14 30.26 13.48
N ARG A 119 11.43 30.53 13.76
CA ARG A 119 12.50 29.54 13.54
C ARG A 119 12.37 28.30 14.42
N ILE A 120 11.93 28.48 15.67
CA ILE A 120 11.61 27.34 16.55
C ILE A 120 10.52 26.48 15.92
N ARG A 121 9.41 27.10 15.49
CA ARG A 121 8.31 26.38 14.84
C ARG A 121 8.76 25.67 13.56
N GLU A 122 9.60 26.29 12.75
CA GLU A 122 10.16 25.69 11.53
C GLU A 122 11.04 24.47 11.86
N ALA A 123 11.89 24.59 12.89
CA ALA A 123 12.75 23.49 13.32
C ALA A 123 11.95 22.33 13.91
N GLU A 124 10.95 22.62 14.75
CA GLU A 124 10.04 21.61 15.30
C GLU A 124 9.29 20.86 14.17
N ARG A 125 8.82 21.62 13.18
CA ARG A 125 8.13 21.08 12.00
C ARG A 125 9.04 20.17 11.17
N GLN A 126 10.30 20.59 10.92
CA GLN A 126 11.29 19.77 10.19
C GLN A 126 11.63 18.50 10.97
N ALA A 127 11.79 18.61 12.30
CA ALA A 127 12.05 17.47 13.16
C ALA A 127 10.87 16.47 13.16
N GLN A 128 9.62 16.97 13.23
CA GLN A 128 8.41 16.15 13.11
C GLN A 128 8.35 15.43 11.75
N LEU A 129 8.61 16.17 10.66
CA LEU A 129 8.59 15.63 9.29
C LEU A 129 9.60 14.49 9.16
N ALA A 130 10.86 14.73 9.54
CA ALA A 130 11.93 13.74 9.47
C ALA A 130 11.65 12.50 10.35
N TYR A 131 11.05 12.70 11.52
CA TYR A 131 10.66 11.62 12.43
C TYR A 131 9.58 10.71 11.82
N TYR A 132 8.52 11.31 11.27
CA TYR A 132 7.40 10.56 10.71
C TYR A 132 7.67 9.99 9.31
N GLU A 133 8.57 10.59 8.53
CA GLU A 133 9.05 10.02 7.27
C GLU A 133 9.76 8.67 7.50
N LYS A 134 10.53 8.56 8.58
CA LYS A 134 11.18 7.30 8.99
C LYS A 134 10.17 6.23 9.43
N GLN A 135 9.00 6.65 9.90
CA GLN A 135 7.93 5.75 10.35
C GLN A 135 6.89 5.45 9.27
N LEU A 136 7.14 5.85 8.04
CA LEU A 136 6.23 5.55 6.93
C LEU A 136 6.06 4.02 6.78
N GLY A 137 4.81 3.57 6.79
CA GLY A 137 4.48 2.13 6.74
C GLY A 137 4.48 1.44 8.11
N GLU A 138 4.71 2.17 9.22
CA GLU A 138 4.65 1.63 10.59
C GLU A 138 3.31 1.94 11.26
N ILE A 139 2.99 1.18 12.31
CA ILE A 139 1.82 1.43 13.15
C ILE A 139 2.20 2.41 14.26
N VAL A 140 1.42 3.47 14.38
CA VAL A 140 1.51 4.43 15.48
C VAL A 140 0.24 4.37 16.34
N SER A 141 0.40 4.71 17.61
CA SER A 141 -0.70 4.85 18.58
C SER A 141 -0.90 6.32 18.90
N GLY A 142 -2.13 6.76 18.92
CA GLY A 142 -2.46 8.13 19.27
C GLY A 142 -3.81 8.25 19.96
N VAL A 143 -4.17 9.47 20.32
CA VAL A 143 -5.43 9.79 21.01
C VAL A 143 -6.29 10.67 20.11
N VAL A 144 -7.55 10.31 19.91
CA VAL A 144 -8.50 11.08 19.10
C VAL A 144 -8.72 12.45 19.75
N GLN A 145 -8.40 13.52 19.04
CA GLN A 145 -8.57 14.91 19.46
C GLN A 145 -9.87 15.54 18.92
N ALA A 146 -10.23 15.19 17.69
CA ALA A 146 -11.44 15.73 17.04
C ALA A 146 -12.07 14.68 16.12
N VAL A 147 -13.40 14.73 16.02
CA VAL A 147 -14.20 13.89 15.12
C VAL A 147 -15.02 14.82 14.22
N ASN A 148 -14.81 14.72 12.93
CA ASN A 148 -15.43 15.56 11.90
C ASN A 148 -16.20 14.71 10.88
N ALA A 149 -16.99 15.36 10.04
CA ALA A 149 -17.70 14.68 8.95
C ALA A 149 -16.75 13.99 7.95
N GLN A 150 -15.56 14.52 7.75
CA GLN A 150 -14.57 14.02 6.79
C GLN A 150 -13.65 12.91 7.37
N GLY A 151 -13.53 12.84 8.69
CA GLY A 151 -12.65 11.89 9.36
C GLY A 151 -12.35 12.27 10.80
N ILE A 152 -11.25 11.77 11.33
CA ILE A 152 -10.81 12.07 12.70
C ILE A 152 -9.38 12.63 12.70
N THR A 153 -9.12 13.50 13.67
CA THR A 153 -7.77 14.00 13.99
C THR A 153 -7.25 13.26 15.21
N ILE A 154 -6.08 12.73 15.12
CA ILE A 154 -5.42 11.91 16.16
C ILE A 154 -4.15 12.63 16.60
N GLY A 155 -4.05 12.93 17.88
CA GLY A 155 -2.83 13.48 18.48
C GLY A 155 -1.77 12.38 18.61
N LEU A 156 -0.61 12.65 18.05
CA LEU A 156 0.54 11.75 18.00
C LEU A 156 1.68 12.30 18.87
N ASP A 157 2.77 11.57 18.94
CA ASP A 157 3.99 12.00 19.65
C ASP A 157 4.57 13.29 19.02
N MET A 158 5.46 13.96 19.73
CA MET A 158 6.09 15.23 19.33
C MET A 158 5.07 16.34 19.01
N LYS A 159 3.87 16.30 19.60
CA LYS A 159 2.76 17.25 19.36
C LYS A 159 2.29 17.31 17.90
N ALA A 160 2.55 16.25 17.13
CA ALA A 160 2.09 16.15 15.75
C ALA A 160 0.62 15.70 15.69
N GLU A 161 -0.04 16.04 14.60
CA GLU A 161 -1.43 15.65 14.34
C GLU A 161 -1.50 14.71 13.13
N GLY A 162 -2.10 13.54 13.34
CA GLY A 162 -2.44 12.59 12.29
C GLY A 162 -3.89 12.77 11.84
N VAL A 163 -4.13 12.60 10.55
CA VAL A 163 -5.47 12.67 9.96
C VAL A 163 -5.86 11.31 9.40
N MET A 164 -6.98 10.77 9.85
CA MET A 164 -7.56 9.55 9.28
C MET A 164 -8.92 9.88 8.64
N LEU A 165 -8.96 9.87 7.31
CA LEU A 165 -10.18 10.13 6.54
C LEU A 165 -11.19 8.98 6.72
N ARG A 166 -12.47 9.24 6.51
CA ARG A 166 -13.53 8.21 6.63
C ARG A 166 -13.28 6.98 5.76
N LYS A 167 -12.77 7.15 4.56
CA LYS A 167 -12.42 6.06 3.64
C LYS A 167 -11.26 5.20 4.13
N GLU A 168 -10.45 5.73 5.05
CA GLU A 168 -9.29 5.06 5.66
C GLU A 168 -9.63 4.40 7.00
N MET A 169 -10.85 4.59 7.50
CA MET A 169 -11.40 3.92 8.67
C MET A 169 -11.97 2.55 8.26
N ILE A 170 -12.05 1.62 9.19
CA ILE A 170 -12.75 0.35 8.96
C ILE A 170 -14.27 0.63 8.99
N PRO A 171 -15.04 0.16 8.01
CA PRO A 171 -16.49 0.33 8.03
C PRO A 171 -17.12 -0.18 9.33
N GLY A 172 -17.97 0.63 9.93
CA GLY A 172 -18.63 0.29 11.20
C GLY A 172 -17.91 0.81 12.45
N GLU A 173 -16.63 1.12 12.38
CA GLU A 173 -15.89 1.71 13.52
C GLU A 173 -16.40 3.10 13.87
N ARG A 174 -16.51 3.37 15.15
CA ARG A 174 -16.91 4.68 15.68
C ARG A 174 -15.92 5.09 16.77
N PHE A 175 -15.34 6.26 16.61
CA PHE A 175 -14.38 6.82 17.56
C PHE A 175 -14.99 8.04 18.25
N ARG A 176 -14.62 8.21 19.51
CA ARG A 176 -14.94 9.38 20.34
C ARG A 176 -13.66 10.13 20.68
N VAL A 177 -13.80 11.38 21.01
CA VAL A 177 -12.68 12.19 21.53
C VAL A 177 -12.14 11.50 22.79
N HIS A 178 -10.82 11.42 22.91
CA HIS A 178 -10.01 10.73 23.92
C HIS A 178 -9.88 9.22 23.75
N ASP A 179 -10.50 8.60 22.73
CA ASP A 179 -10.23 7.18 22.42
C ASP A 179 -8.78 6.99 21.99
N ARG A 180 -8.15 5.90 22.43
CA ARG A 180 -6.85 5.44 21.93
C ARG A 180 -7.04 4.66 20.64
N VAL A 181 -6.24 4.99 19.63
CA VAL A 181 -6.35 4.39 18.29
C VAL A 181 -4.96 4.04 17.77
N ARG A 182 -4.83 2.83 17.25
CA ARG A 182 -3.65 2.37 16.50
C ARG A 182 -3.97 2.48 15.01
N ALA A 183 -3.05 3.05 14.24
CA ALA A 183 -3.24 3.21 12.80
C ALA A 183 -1.90 3.16 12.06
N LEU A 184 -1.94 2.79 10.79
CA LEU A 184 -0.77 2.79 9.90
C LEU A 184 -0.54 4.19 9.35
N ILE A 185 0.71 4.64 9.33
CA ILE A 185 1.10 5.83 8.55
C ILE A 185 1.26 5.37 7.09
N TYR A 186 0.37 5.79 6.21
CA TYR A 186 0.47 5.42 4.80
C TYR A 186 1.05 6.54 3.92
N GLU A 187 1.05 7.78 4.42
CA GLU A 187 1.58 8.93 3.70
C GLU A 187 1.94 10.06 4.67
N VAL A 188 3.05 10.74 4.41
CA VAL A 188 3.48 11.94 5.14
C VAL A 188 3.68 13.04 4.11
N LYS A 189 3.04 14.20 4.31
CA LYS A 189 3.12 15.35 3.41
C LYS A 189 3.61 16.57 4.17
N ASP A 190 4.43 17.40 3.54
CA ASP A 190 4.75 18.71 4.07
C ASP A 190 3.60 19.69 3.70
N GLY A 191 2.92 20.18 4.70
CA GLY A 191 1.80 21.13 4.55
C GLY A 191 2.13 22.52 5.07
N PRO A 192 1.35 23.53 4.73
CA PRO A 192 1.62 24.92 5.12
C PRO A 192 1.55 25.17 6.65
N ARG A 193 0.85 24.30 7.38
CA ARG A 193 0.71 24.40 8.85
C ARG A 193 1.57 23.39 9.61
N GLY A 194 2.34 22.55 8.91
CA GLY A 194 3.16 21.49 9.47
C GLY A 194 2.96 20.17 8.73
N PRO A 195 3.69 19.10 9.12
CA PRO A 195 3.56 17.81 8.45
C PRO A 195 2.13 17.26 8.60
N GLN A 196 1.57 16.81 7.51
CA GLN A 196 0.27 16.13 7.46
C GLN A 196 0.53 14.62 7.44
N ILE A 197 0.30 13.99 8.57
CA ILE A 197 0.51 12.54 8.74
C ILE A 197 -0.82 11.85 8.44
N MET A 198 -0.85 11.15 7.31
CA MET A 198 -2.05 10.46 6.86
C MET A 198 -2.09 9.05 7.42
N LEU A 199 -3.15 8.74 8.15
CA LEU A 199 -3.32 7.49 8.88
C LEU A 199 -4.41 6.62 8.24
N SER A 200 -4.22 5.30 8.29
CA SER A 200 -5.20 4.33 7.78
C SER A 200 -5.30 3.10 8.66
N ARG A 201 -6.53 2.61 8.87
CA ARG A 201 -6.86 1.29 9.41
C ARG A 201 -7.43 0.36 8.33
N ALA A 202 -7.88 0.93 7.21
CA ALA A 202 -8.41 0.20 6.06
C ALA A 202 -7.31 -0.36 5.13
N HIS A 203 -6.11 0.20 5.15
CA HIS A 203 -5.01 -0.19 4.26
C HIS A 203 -4.55 -1.64 4.53
N ARG A 204 -4.23 -2.39 3.46
CA ARG A 204 -3.78 -3.80 3.58
C ARG A 204 -2.50 -3.95 4.42
N ASN A 205 -1.60 -2.96 4.38
CA ASN A 205 -0.37 -2.99 5.16
C ASN A 205 -0.61 -2.81 6.67
N PHE A 206 -1.77 -2.28 7.10
CA PHE A 206 -2.15 -2.26 8.51
C PHE A 206 -2.27 -3.70 9.04
N LEU A 207 -2.96 -4.58 8.31
CA LEU A 207 -3.04 -6.01 8.65
C LEU A 207 -1.65 -6.68 8.60
N ARG A 208 -0.82 -6.35 7.59
CA ARG A 208 0.57 -6.86 7.49
C ARG A 208 1.36 -6.53 8.76
N ARG A 209 1.37 -5.26 9.18
CA ARG A 209 2.10 -4.81 10.38
C ARG A 209 1.54 -5.40 11.67
N LEU A 210 0.22 -5.59 11.75
CA LEU A 210 -0.38 -6.27 12.91
C LEU A 210 0.10 -7.72 13.02
N LEU A 211 0.18 -8.43 11.89
CA LEU A 211 0.73 -9.78 11.83
C LEU A 211 2.22 -9.82 12.22
N GLU A 212 3.02 -8.89 11.70
CA GLU A 212 4.45 -8.77 12.03
C GLU A 212 4.66 -8.51 13.54
N ASN A 213 3.79 -7.72 14.16
CA ASN A 213 3.86 -7.40 15.58
C ASN A 213 3.40 -8.57 16.48
N GLU A 214 2.40 -9.34 16.04
CA GLU A 214 1.74 -10.39 16.85
C GLU A 214 2.39 -11.77 16.65
N VAL A 215 3.09 -12.00 15.52
CA VAL A 215 3.66 -13.29 15.15
C VAL A 215 5.19 -13.20 15.13
N PRO A 216 5.87 -13.70 16.19
CA PRO A 216 7.33 -13.64 16.25
C PRO A 216 8.05 -14.31 15.08
N GLU A 217 7.48 -15.38 14.53
CA GLU A 217 8.03 -16.11 13.39
C GLU A 217 8.06 -15.23 12.11
N ILE A 218 7.11 -14.30 11.96
CA ILE A 218 7.13 -13.31 10.87
C ILE A 218 8.18 -12.23 11.17
N TYR A 219 8.21 -11.73 12.39
CA TYR A 219 9.17 -10.71 12.84
C TYR A 219 10.62 -11.16 12.61
N HIS A 220 10.92 -12.43 12.90
CA HIS A 220 12.25 -13.02 12.73
C HIS A 220 12.54 -13.52 11.29
N GLY A 221 11.59 -13.38 10.37
CA GLY A 221 11.75 -13.79 8.96
C GLY A 221 11.69 -15.29 8.71
N VAL A 222 11.25 -16.07 9.70
CA VAL A 222 11.06 -17.54 9.59
C VAL A 222 9.81 -17.87 8.77
N VAL A 223 8.80 -17.01 8.87
CA VAL A 223 7.57 -17.04 8.06
C VAL A 223 7.48 -15.72 7.29
N GLU A 224 7.12 -15.77 6.03
CA GLU A 224 7.01 -14.62 5.14
C GLU A 224 5.56 -14.44 4.65
N ILE A 225 5.07 -13.21 4.68
CA ILE A 225 3.77 -12.85 4.09
C ILE A 225 3.97 -12.58 2.60
N ARG A 226 3.51 -13.49 1.75
CA ARG A 226 3.62 -13.41 0.29
C ARG A 226 2.60 -12.44 -0.33
N SER A 227 1.35 -12.52 0.12
CA SER A 227 0.27 -11.70 -0.44
C SER A 227 -0.83 -11.46 0.59
N ILE A 228 -1.53 -10.32 0.46
CA ILE A 228 -2.70 -9.98 1.27
C ILE A 228 -3.80 -9.44 0.36
N ALA A 229 -4.98 -10.02 0.45
CA ALA A 229 -6.22 -9.51 -0.14
C ALA A 229 -7.18 -9.17 1.01
N ARG A 230 -7.68 -7.93 1.06
CA ARG A 230 -8.47 -7.43 2.20
C ARG A 230 -9.67 -6.62 1.74
N GLU A 231 -10.80 -6.87 2.36
CA GLU A 231 -12.00 -6.02 2.36
C GLU A 231 -12.20 -5.56 3.81
N PRO A 232 -11.82 -4.30 4.13
CA PRO A 232 -11.73 -3.83 5.51
C PRO A 232 -13.06 -3.97 6.27
N GLY A 233 -13.00 -4.51 7.47
CA GLY A 233 -14.15 -4.72 8.36
C GLY A 233 -15.00 -5.95 8.02
N GLU A 234 -14.71 -6.64 6.93
CA GLU A 234 -15.46 -7.82 6.50
C GLU A 234 -14.60 -9.08 6.52
N ARG A 235 -13.65 -9.16 5.60
CA ARG A 235 -12.80 -10.36 5.47
C ARG A 235 -11.46 -10.03 4.82
N ALA A 236 -10.43 -10.76 5.23
CA ALA A 236 -9.11 -10.72 4.60
C ALA A 236 -8.58 -12.14 4.38
N LYS A 237 -7.77 -12.31 3.34
CA LYS A 237 -7.01 -13.53 3.08
C LYS A 237 -5.53 -13.17 3.06
N VAL A 238 -4.72 -13.96 3.76
CA VAL A 238 -3.28 -13.74 3.91
C VAL A 238 -2.54 -15.01 3.47
N ALA A 239 -1.71 -14.90 2.47
CA ALA A 239 -0.85 -16.01 2.01
C ALA A 239 0.51 -15.91 2.70
N VAL A 240 0.90 -16.99 3.37
CA VAL A 240 2.14 -17.10 4.12
C VAL A 240 2.97 -18.29 3.65
N ALA A 241 4.29 -18.15 3.70
CA ALA A 241 5.23 -19.21 3.35
C ALA A 241 6.30 -19.34 4.44
N ALA A 242 6.72 -20.55 4.75
CA ALA A 242 7.88 -20.80 5.58
C ALA A 242 9.16 -20.64 4.75
N THR A 243 10.16 -19.98 5.29
CA THR A 243 11.49 -19.85 4.66
C THR A 243 12.39 -21.04 4.97
N GLN A 244 12.05 -21.82 6.00
CA GLN A 244 12.78 -22.99 6.45
C GLN A 244 11.88 -24.24 6.40
N PRO A 245 12.43 -25.40 6.03
CA PRO A 245 11.65 -26.64 6.01
C PRO A 245 11.25 -27.08 7.43
N GLY A 246 10.11 -27.72 7.55
CA GLY A 246 9.61 -28.25 8.81
C GLY A 246 8.82 -27.26 9.68
N ILE A 247 8.61 -26.04 9.21
CA ILE A 247 7.83 -25.04 9.92
C ILE A 247 6.44 -24.92 9.29
N ASP A 248 5.39 -24.95 10.11
CA ASP A 248 4.03 -24.69 9.67
C ASP A 248 3.75 -23.17 9.70
N PRO A 249 3.73 -22.50 8.54
CA PRO A 249 3.53 -21.05 8.51
C PRO A 249 2.10 -20.64 8.91
N VAL A 250 1.11 -21.48 8.68
CA VAL A 250 -0.29 -21.21 9.04
C VAL A 250 -0.48 -21.34 10.55
N GLY A 251 0.04 -22.43 11.13
CA GLY A 251 0.00 -22.66 12.57
C GLY A 251 0.68 -21.56 13.38
N ALA A 252 1.82 -21.06 12.89
CA ALA A 252 2.55 -19.94 13.50
C ALA A 252 1.70 -18.66 13.57
N CYS A 253 1.03 -18.32 12.48
CA CYS A 253 0.18 -17.13 12.39
C CYS A 253 -1.10 -17.24 13.21
N VAL A 254 -1.73 -18.41 13.21
CA VAL A 254 -2.97 -18.68 13.94
C VAL A 254 -2.70 -18.74 15.45
N GLY A 255 -1.63 -19.40 15.84
CA GLY A 255 -1.24 -19.62 17.23
C GLY A 255 -2.08 -20.71 17.91
N ILE A 256 -1.67 -21.11 19.10
CA ILE A 256 -2.34 -22.15 19.89
C ILE A 256 -3.82 -21.76 20.12
N ARG A 257 -4.74 -22.61 19.66
CA ARG A 257 -6.20 -22.37 19.75
C ARG A 257 -6.66 -21.05 19.11
N GLY A 258 -5.86 -20.48 18.22
CA GLY A 258 -6.22 -19.26 17.49
C GLY A 258 -6.00 -17.95 18.28
N VAL A 259 -5.29 -17.97 19.38
CA VAL A 259 -5.13 -16.78 20.26
C VAL A 259 -4.52 -15.59 19.52
N ARG A 260 -3.46 -15.83 18.71
CA ARG A 260 -2.77 -14.75 17.97
C ARG A 260 -3.70 -14.11 16.93
N ILE A 261 -4.31 -14.92 16.07
CA ILE A 261 -5.19 -14.38 15.02
C ILE A 261 -6.42 -13.68 15.62
N GLN A 262 -6.96 -14.19 16.75
CA GLN A 262 -8.09 -13.57 17.43
C GLN A 262 -7.75 -12.19 18.02
N ALA A 263 -6.52 -11.97 18.45
CA ALA A 263 -6.06 -10.65 18.90
C ALA A 263 -6.13 -9.63 17.75
N ILE A 264 -5.69 -10.04 16.56
CA ILE A 264 -5.73 -9.20 15.35
C ILE A 264 -7.17 -8.97 14.90
N VAL A 265 -8.01 -10.01 14.90
CA VAL A 265 -9.44 -9.93 14.54
C VAL A 265 -10.16 -8.87 15.41
N ARG A 266 -9.92 -8.89 16.73
CA ARG A 266 -10.50 -7.89 17.66
C ARG A 266 -10.01 -6.47 17.35
N GLU A 267 -8.72 -6.29 17.04
CA GLU A 267 -8.16 -4.99 16.65
C GLU A 267 -8.81 -4.45 15.37
N LEU A 268 -9.20 -5.35 14.45
CA LEU A 268 -9.78 -5.01 13.15
C LEU A 268 -11.32 -4.98 13.13
N HIS A 269 -11.95 -4.80 14.29
CA HIS A 269 -13.41 -4.69 14.41
C HIS A 269 -14.13 -5.97 13.93
N ASP A 270 -13.64 -7.12 14.39
CA ASP A 270 -14.15 -8.47 14.09
C ASP A 270 -14.06 -8.88 12.61
N GLU A 271 -13.12 -8.30 11.85
CA GLU A 271 -12.79 -8.68 10.47
C GLU A 271 -12.29 -10.13 10.43
N LYS A 272 -12.92 -10.98 9.63
CA LYS A 272 -12.53 -12.40 9.46
C LYS A 272 -11.22 -12.52 8.70
N ILE A 273 -10.27 -13.30 9.22
CA ILE A 273 -8.95 -13.47 8.59
C ILE A 273 -8.73 -14.95 8.26
N ASP A 274 -8.56 -15.26 6.98
CA ASP A 274 -8.17 -16.60 6.49
C ASP A 274 -6.67 -16.59 6.23
N VAL A 275 -5.92 -17.38 6.97
CA VAL A 275 -4.48 -17.59 6.74
C VAL A 275 -4.31 -18.81 5.84
N ILE A 276 -3.58 -18.66 4.75
CA ILE A 276 -3.46 -19.64 3.66
C ILE A 276 -1.97 -19.89 3.39
N GLU A 277 -1.60 -21.14 3.31
CA GLU A 277 -0.24 -21.51 2.91
C GLU A 277 -0.04 -21.20 1.42
N TRP A 278 0.97 -20.40 1.11
CA TRP A 278 1.37 -20.07 -0.26
C TRP A 278 2.02 -21.30 -0.92
N ASN A 279 1.81 -21.46 -2.21
CA ASN A 279 2.45 -22.51 -3.00
C ASN A 279 2.96 -21.94 -4.33
N ALA A 280 4.08 -22.46 -4.80
CA ALA A 280 4.67 -22.07 -6.09
C ALA A 280 3.82 -22.56 -7.27
N ASP A 281 3.13 -23.71 -7.11
CA ASP A 281 2.16 -24.21 -8.10
C ASP A 281 0.88 -23.38 -8.01
N PRO A 282 0.50 -22.66 -9.07
CA PRO A 282 -0.71 -21.85 -9.06
C PRO A 282 -2.00 -22.65 -8.81
N ALA A 283 -2.08 -23.89 -9.29
CA ALA A 283 -3.28 -24.73 -9.09
C ALA A 283 -3.46 -25.04 -7.60
N MET A 284 -2.40 -25.47 -6.93
CA MET A 284 -2.39 -25.75 -5.50
C MET A 284 -2.67 -24.49 -4.67
N TYR A 285 -2.06 -23.37 -5.07
CA TYR A 285 -2.26 -22.08 -4.38
C TYR A 285 -3.71 -21.59 -4.49
N ILE A 286 -4.31 -21.66 -5.68
CA ILE A 286 -5.72 -21.28 -5.91
C ILE A 286 -6.67 -22.20 -5.12
N ALA A 287 -6.42 -23.51 -5.12
CA ALA A 287 -7.20 -24.47 -4.35
C ALA A 287 -7.22 -24.11 -2.85
N LYS A 288 -6.04 -23.78 -2.28
CA LYS A 288 -5.92 -23.32 -0.89
C LYS A 288 -6.58 -21.95 -0.67
N ALA A 289 -6.49 -21.04 -1.65
CA ALA A 289 -7.05 -19.69 -1.57
C ALA A 289 -8.60 -19.67 -1.50
N ILE A 290 -9.27 -20.68 -2.02
CA ILE A 290 -10.75 -20.82 -1.97
C ILE A 290 -11.23 -21.29 -0.57
N SER A 291 -10.29 -21.71 0.30
CA SER A 291 -10.64 -22.03 1.70
C SER A 291 -11.70 -21.04 2.27
N PRO A 292 -12.71 -21.50 3.07
CA PRO A 292 -12.84 -22.83 3.66
C PRO A 292 -13.53 -23.89 2.78
N ALA A 293 -13.91 -23.59 1.54
CA ALA A 293 -14.52 -24.58 0.65
C ALA A 293 -13.49 -25.62 0.18
N ARG A 294 -13.93 -26.85 0.06
CA ARG A 294 -13.13 -27.95 -0.51
C ARG A 294 -13.19 -27.88 -2.02
N VAL A 295 -12.04 -28.01 -2.66
CA VAL A 295 -11.90 -27.96 -4.12
C VAL A 295 -11.63 -29.37 -4.64
N SER A 296 -12.35 -29.79 -5.70
CA SER A 296 -12.15 -31.06 -6.39
C SER A 296 -11.02 -30.96 -7.41
N GLY A 297 -10.92 -29.85 -8.14
CA GLY A 297 -9.90 -29.64 -9.16
C GLY A 297 -9.76 -28.16 -9.55
N VAL A 298 -8.59 -27.82 -10.16
CA VAL A 298 -8.32 -26.47 -10.67
C VAL A 298 -7.70 -26.53 -12.06
N UNK A 299 -8.22 -25.95 -13.02
CA UNK A 299 -7.87 -25.93 -14.10
C UNK A 299 -7.38 -24.77 -14.42
N LEU A 300 -6.24 -24.58 -15.07
CA LEU A 300 -5.58 -23.31 -15.37
C LEU A 300 -5.57 -22.98 -16.86
N ASN A 301 -5.87 -21.77 -17.18
CA ASN A 301 -5.67 -21.19 -18.52
C ASN A 301 -4.65 -20.05 -18.43
N GLU A 302 -3.39 -20.33 -18.74
CA GLU A 302 -2.29 -19.35 -18.64
C GLU A 302 -2.42 -18.18 -19.59
N LYS A 303 -2.99 -18.38 -20.80
CA LYS A 303 -3.15 -17.30 -21.81
C LYS A 303 -4.09 -16.19 -21.32
N THR A 304 -5.19 -16.57 -20.67
CA THR A 304 -6.18 -15.61 -20.14
C THR A 304 -6.00 -15.32 -18.66
N LYS A 305 -5.04 -15.99 -18.00
CA LYS A 305 -4.85 -15.94 -16.53
C LYS A 305 -6.15 -16.26 -15.79
N THR A 306 -6.91 -17.25 -16.29
CA THR A 306 -8.18 -17.70 -15.71
C THR A 306 -8.01 -19.11 -15.12
N ALA A 307 -8.49 -19.31 -13.92
CA ALA A 307 -8.55 -20.60 -13.25
C ALA A 307 -10.02 -21.02 -13.10
N THR A 308 -10.37 -22.15 -13.66
CA THR A 308 -11.67 -22.79 -13.40
C THR A 308 -11.51 -23.70 -12.18
N VAL A 309 -12.23 -23.39 -11.13
CA VAL A 309 -12.19 -24.12 -9.87
C VAL A 309 -13.44 -25.00 -9.77
N VAL A 310 -13.24 -26.29 -9.73
CA VAL A 310 -14.32 -27.27 -9.65
C VAL A 310 -14.53 -27.64 -8.17
N VAL A 311 -15.75 -27.49 -7.71
CA VAL A 311 -16.13 -27.79 -6.32
C VAL A 311 -17.32 -28.74 -6.27
N PRO A 312 -17.46 -29.54 -5.19
CA PRO A 312 -18.71 -30.29 -4.95
C PRO A 312 -19.88 -29.30 -4.84
N GLU A 313 -21.05 -29.76 -5.25
CA GLU A 313 -22.27 -28.92 -5.31
C GLU A 313 -22.64 -28.31 -3.94
N ASP A 314 -22.45 -29.08 -2.85
CA ASP A 314 -22.68 -28.63 -1.47
C ASP A 314 -21.71 -27.52 -1.04
N GLN A 315 -20.54 -27.43 -1.69
CA GLN A 315 -19.50 -26.44 -1.40
C GLN A 315 -19.58 -25.16 -2.27
N LEU A 316 -20.41 -25.16 -3.31
CA LEU A 316 -20.48 -24.08 -4.30
C LEU A 316 -20.77 -22.71 -3.65
N SER A 317 -21.80 -22.64 -2.80
CA SER A 317 -22.16 -21.40 -2.09
C SER A 317 -21.05 -20.94 -1.15
N LEU A 318 -20.33 -21.85 -0.52
CA LEU A 318 -19.22 -21.56 0.37
C LEU A 318 -17.99 -21.07 -0.42
N ALA A 319 -17.72 -21.68 -1.58
CA ALA A 319 -16.62 -21.31 -2.48
C ALA A 319 -16.81 -19.89 -3.03
N ILE A 320 -18.02 -19.55 -3.45
CA ILE A 320 -18.37 -18.21 -3.94
C ILE A 320 -18.35 -17.22 -2.77
N GLY A 321 -18.97 -17.59 -1.65
CA GLY A 321 -19.16 -16.74 -0.48
C GLY A 321 -20.29 -15.72 -0.68
N ARG A 322 -20.65 -15.01 0.40
CA ARG A 322 -21.67 -13.97 0.35
C ARG A 322 -21.22 -12.85 -0.62
N ASP A 323 -22.08 -12.50 -1.55
CA ASP A 323 -21.84 -11.47 -2.58
C ASP A 323 -20.56 -11.71 -3.40
N GLY A 324 -20.12 -12.98 -3.52
CA GLY A 324 -18.90 -13.34 -4.25
C GLY A 324 -17.61 -13.00 -3.53
N GLN A 325 -17.66 -12.68 -2.25
CA GLN A 325 -16.52 -12.19 -1.46
C GLN A 325 -15.36 -13.17 -1.40
N ASN A 326 -15.65 -14.45 -1.16
CA ASN A 326 -14.59 -15.47 -1.05
C ASN A 326 -13.82 -15.63 -2.38
N ALA A 327 -14.55 -15.74 -3.49
CA ALA A 327 -14.00 -15.84 -4.84
C ALA A 327 -13.20 -14.57 -5.22
N ARG A 328 -13.76 -13.40 -4.94
CA ARG A 328 -13.12 -12.09 -5.24
C ARG A 328 -11.82 -11.90 -4.45
N LEU A 329 -11.80 -12.25 -3.16
CA LEU A 329 -10.59 -12.18 -2.33
C LEU A 329 -9.53 -13.19 -2.79
N ALA A 330 -9.94 -14.41 -3.15
CA ALA A 330 -9.04 -15.43 -3.68
C ALA A 330 -8.42 -14.97 -5.01
N ALA A 331 -9.21 -14.36 -5.89
CA ALA A 331 -8.73 -13.79 -7.16
C ALA A 331 -7.69 -12.67 -6.92
N LYS A 332 -7.98 -11.74 -6.00
CA LYS A 332 -7.06 -10.65 -5.62
C LYS A 332 -5.77 -11.19 -4.98
N LEU A 333 -5.88 -12.25 -4.19
CA LEU A 333 -4.74 -12.88 -3.47
C LEU A 333 -3.78 -13.56 -4.44
N THR A 334 -4.32 -14.32 -5.39
CA THR A 334 -3.56 -15.17 -6.31
C THR A 334 -3.13 -14.45 -7.60
N GLY A 335 -3.84 -13.36 -7.96
CA GLY A 335 -3.63 -12.66 -9.22
C GLY A 335 -4.23 -13.38 -10.43
N TRP A 336 -5.11 -14.36 -10.22
CA TRP A 336 -5.81 -15.11 -11.26
C TRP A 336 -7.30 -14.74 -11.26
N ARG A 337 -7.90 -14.70 -12.44
CA ARG A 337 -9.36 -14.65 -12.57
C ARG A 337 -9.89 -16.03 -12.21
N ILE A 338 -10.78 -16.10 -11.24
CA ILE A 338 -11.32 -17.37 -10.72
C ILE A 338 -12.77 -17.55 -11.18
N ASP A 339 -13.02 -18.66 -11.88
CA ASP A 339 -14.34 -19.09 -12.30
C ASP A 339 -14.70 -20.36 -11.53
N ILE A 340 -15.74 -20.31 -10.70
CA ILE A 340 -16.12 -21.41 -9.82
C ILE A 340 -17.30 -22.14 -10.45
N LYS A 341 -17.15 -23.45 -10.62
CA LYS A 341 -18.19 -24.34 -11.20
C LYS A 341 -18.45 -25.52 -10.29
N SER A 342 -19.70 -25.97 -10.29
CA SER A 342 -20.04 -27.25 -9.68
C SER A 342 -19.50 -28.40 -10.53
N LEU A 343 -19.28 -29.55 -9.93
CA LEU A 343 -18.76 -30.73 -10.63
C LEU A 343 -19.66 -31.15 -11.82
N PRO A 344 -21.02 -31.18 -11.71
CA PRO A 344 -21.87 -31.47 -12.87
C PRO A 344 -21.72 -30.46 -14.02
N GLU A 345 -21.58 -29.15 -13.69
CA GLU A 345 -21.33 -28.09 -14.70
C GLU A 345 -19.98 -28.30 -15.40
N ALA A 346 -18.93 -28.57 -14.63
CA ALA A 346 -17.60 -28.86 -15.17
C ALA A 346 -17.59 -30.10 -16.07
N ALA A 347 -18.32 -31.14 -15.67
CA ALA A 347 -18.50 -32.38 -16.47
C ALA A 347 -19.25 -32.13 -17.77
N SER A 348 -20.28 -31.29 -17.73
CA SER A 348 -21.03 -30.87 -18.94
C SER A 348 -20.11 -30.11 -19.91
N ASP A 349 -19.31 -29.17 -19.41
CA ASP A 349 -18.34 -28.40 -20.21
C ASP A 349 -17.24 -29.31 -20.79
N ALA A 350 -16.73 -30.26 -19.99
CA ALA A 350 -15.74 -31.23 -20.44
C ALA A 350 -16.29 -32.13 -21.56
N LEU A 351 -17.52 -32.59 -21.41
CA LEU A 351 -18.21 -33.39 -22.44
C LEU A 351 -18.41 -32.59 -23.73
N HIS A 352 -18.85 -31.36 -23.62
CA HIS A 352 -19.01 -30.45 -24.78
C HIS A 352 -17.68 -30.22 -25.49
N ARG A 353 -16.60 -29.95 -24.76
CA ARG A 353 -15.26 -29.80 -25.33
C ARG A 353 -14.76 -31.08 -26.01
N LEU A 354 -14.97 -32.21 -25.38
CA LEU A 354 -14.59 -33.53 -25.95
C LEU A 354 -15.26 -33.77 -27.31
N GLN A 355 -16.48 -33.29 -27.48
CA GLN A 355 -17.27 -33.43 -28.71
C GLN A 355 -16.96 -32.40 -29.78
N THR A 356 -16.54 -31.19 -29.39
CA THR A 356 -16.39 -30.05 -30.31
C THR A 356 -14.94 -29.72 -30.66
N ASP A 357 -13.97 -30.06 -29.80
CA ASP A 357 -12.57 -29.67 -29.99
C ASP A 357 -11.83 -30.73 -30.82
N PRO A 358 -11.39 -30.40 -32.06
CA PRO A 358 -10.60 -31.32 -32.88
C PRO A 358 -9.32 -31.82 -32.19
N ALA A 359 -8.79 -31.01 -31.27
CA ALA A 359 -7.59 -31.37 -30.51
C ALA A 359 -7.81 -32.57 -29.58
N LEU A 360 -9.05 -32.87 -29.23
CA LEU A 360 -9.44 -33.97 -28.35
C LEU A 360 -10.03 -35.18 -29.10
N ALA A 361 -10.04 -35.16 -30.42
CA ALA A 361 -10.68 -36.21 -31.25
C ALA A 361 -10.20 -37.63 -30.92
N SER A 362 -8.89 -37.82 -30.72
CA SER A 362 -8.33 -39.14 -30.34
C SER A 362 -8.83 -39.59 -28.95
N LEU A 363 -9.01 -38.65 -28.01
CA LEU A 363 -9.56 -38.96 -26.70
C LEU A 363 -11.06 -39.23 -26.79
N ALA A 364 -11.78 -38.51 -27.65
CA ALA A 364 -13.22 -38.71 -27.89
C ALA A 364 -13.53 -40.13 -28.39
N GLU A 365 -12.66 -40.68 -29.25
CA GLU A 365 -12.77 -42.07 -29.74
C GLU A 365 -12.55 -43.08 -28.62
N THR A 366 -11.49 -42.89 -27.81
CA THR A 366 -11.16 -43.82 -26.69
C THR A 366 -12.14 -43.75 -25.54
N GLU A 367 -12.71 -42.57 -25.28
CA GLU A 367 -13.62 -42.29 -24.15
C GLU A 367 -15.10 -42.31 -24.57
N ALA A 368 -15.46 -42.80 -25.77
CA ALA A 368 -16.83 -42.75 -26.31
C ALA A 368 -17.87 -43.41 -25.36
N GLU A 369 -17.53 -44.57 -24.76
CA GLU A 369 -18.39 -45.25 -23.76
C GLU A 369 -18.54 -44.42 -22.48
N THR A 370 -17.42 -43.94 -21.94
CA THR A 370 -17.43 -43.08 -20.73
C THR A 370 -18.20 -41.78 -20.98
N ALA A 371 -18.01 -41.14 -22.14
CA ALA A 371 -18.77 -39.95 -22.53
C ALA A 371 -20.30 -40.22 -22.56
N ALA A 372 -20.72 -41.38 -23.08
CA ALA A 372 -22.11 -41.77 -23.09
C ALA A 372 -22.65 -42.00 -21.65
N GLN A 373 -21.84 -42.59 -20.77
CA GLN A 373 -22.18 -42.77 -19.35
C GLN A 373 -22.30 -41.41 -18.65
N MET A 374 -21.35 -40.47 -18.91
CA MET A 374 -21.38 -39.10 -18.33
C MET A 374 -22.65 -38.36 -18.80
N ALA A 375 -22.98 -38.44 -20.08
CA ALA A 375 -24.23 -37.84 -20.62
C ALA A 375 -25.47 -38.37 -19.90
N ALA A 376 -25.52 -39.69 -19.65
CA ALA A 376 -26.63 -40.34 -18.92
C ALA A 376 -26.70 -39.86 -17.45
N LEU A 377 -25.56 -39.72 -16.78
CA LEU A 377 -25.50 -39.21 -15.40
C LEU A 377 -25.95 -37.74 -15.31
N LEU A 378 -25.52 -36.91 -16.27
CA LEU A 378 -25.92 -35.50 -16.34
C LEU A 378 -27.43 -35.38 -16.66
N ALA A 379 -27.97 -36.22 -17.54
CA ALA A 379 -29.41 -36.30 -17.81
C ALA A 379 -30.20 -36.72 -16.55
N LYS A 380 -29.74 -37.74 -15.81
CA LYS A 380 -30.29 -38.19 -14.52
C LYS A 380 -30.34 -37.02 -13.52
N LYS A 381 -29.27 -36.21 -13.46
CA LYS A 381 -29.19 -35.04 -12.60
C LYS A 381 -30.15 -33.92 -13.04
N ALA A 382 -30.26 -33.68 -14.36
CA ALA A 382 -31.16 -32.67 -14.94
C ALA A 382 -32.64 -32.99 -14.65
N GLU A 383 -33.00 -34.30 -14.55
CA GLU A 383 -34.32 -34.76 -14.15
C GLU A 383 -34.59 -34.59 -12.65
N GLY A 384 -33.64 -34.06 -11.88
CA GLY A 384 -33.76 -33.84 -10.44
C GLY A 384 -33.49 -35.09 -9.60
N ARG A 385 -32.94 -36.15 -10.20
CA ARG A 385 -32.56 -37.35 -9.46
C ARG A 385 -31.17 -37.19 -8.83
N ALA A 386 -31.05 -37.54 -7.55
CA ALA A 386 -29.77 -37.48 -6.84
C ALA A 386 -28.75 -38.47 -7.43
N LEU A 387 -27.52 -38.03 -7.56
CA LEU A 387 -26.39 -38.89 -7.92
C LEU A 387 -25.83 -39.56 -6.66
N MET A 388 -25.34 -40.78 -6.83
CA MET A 388 -24.64 -41.50 -5.76
C MET A 388 -23.19 -40.98 -5.63
N PRO A 389 -22.53 -41.12 -4.48
CA PRO A 389 -21.14 -40.71 -4.31
C PRO A 389 -20.18 -41.27 -5.37
N GLU A 390 -20.37 -42.54 -5.73
CA GLU A 390 -19.59 -43.23 -6.78
C GLU A 390 -19.78 -42.58 -8.16
N GLU A 391 -20.98 -42.07 -8.45
CA GLU A 391 -21.30 -41.37 -9.69
C GLU A 391 -20.61 -40.01 -9.73
N TYR A 392 -20.48 -39.32 -8.59
CA TYR A 392 -19.69 -38.08 -8.48
C TYR A 392 -18.19 -38.36 -8.68
N ASP A 393 -17.66 -39.46 -8.16
CA ASP A 393 -16.27 -39.85 -8.39
C ASP A 393 -16.00 -40.14 -9.87
N LEU A 394 -16.92 -40.78 -10.57
CA LEU A 394 -16.82 -40.99 -12.03
C LEU A 394 -16.80 -39.70 -12.80
N LEU A 395 -17.68 -38.73 -12.44
CA LEU A 395 -17.69 -37.38 -13.04
C LEU A 395 -16.37 -36.66 -12.80
N ASN A 396 -15.85 -36.74 -11.59
CA ASN A 396 -14.57 -36.09 -11.23
C ASN A 396 -13.40 -36.68 -12.03
N GLN A 397 -13.31 -38.00 -12.09
CA GLN A 397 -12.27 -38.69 -12.87
C GLN A 397 -12.35 -38.35 -14.37
N PHE A 398 -13.54 -38.26 -14.91
CA PHE A 398 -13.77 -37.87 -16.31
C PHE A 398 -13.29 -36.44 -16.58
N VAL A 399 -13.71 -35.50 -15.74
CA VAL A 399 -13.27 -34.09 -15.84
C VAL A 399 -11.74 -34.01 -15.78
N ASP A 400 -11.12 -34.68 -14.81
CA ASP A 400 -9.67 -34.71 -14.65
C ASP A 400 -8.94 -35.24 -15.89
N ARG A 401 -9.43 -36.34 -16.49
CA ARG A 401 -8.82 -36.91 -17.70
C ARG A 401 -8.90 -35.95 -18.89
N VAL A 402 -10.06 -35.38 -19.14
CA VAL A 402 -10.27 -34.45 -20.26
C VAL A 402 -9.42 -33.20 -20.06
N GLU A 403 -9.44 -32.63 -18.86
CA GLU A 403 -8.67 -31.41 -18.56
C GLU A 403 -7.14 -31.63 -18.61
N ARG A 404 -6.64 -32.76 -18.09
CA ARG A 404 -5.22 -33.11 -18.17
C ARG A 404 -4.78 -33.26 -19.63
N ARG A 405 -5.57 -33.91 -20.46
CA ARG A 405 -5.25 -34.08 -21.88
C ARG A 405 -5.26 -32.72 -22.60
N TYR A 406 -6.22 -31.91 -22.31
CA TYR A 406 -6.34 -30.54 -22.85
C TYR A 406 -5.14 -29.66 -22.43
N ALA A 407 -4.78 -29.69 -21.16
CA ALA A 407 -3.64 -28.95 -20.62
C ALA A 407 -2.30 -29.43 -21.23
N SER A 408 -2.11 -30.75 -21.28
CA SER A 408 -0.90 -31.38 -21.88
C SER A 408 -0.74 -30.97 -23.36
N ARG A 409 -1.84 -30.99 -24.11
CA ARG A 409 -1.81 -30.60 -25.52
C ARG A 409 -1.48 -29.12 -25.69
N ARG A 410 -2.09 -28.25 -24.91
CA ARG A 410 -1.82 -26.80 -24.91
C ARG A 410 -0.36 -26.49 -24.54
N GLN A 411 0.18 -27.27 -23.59
CA GLN A 411 1.59 -27.15 -23.21
C GLN A 411 2.51 -27.58 -24.35
N ALA A 412 2.17 -28.67 -25.03
CA ALA A 412 2.91 -29.14 -26.21
C ALA A 412 2.86 -28.11 -27.36
N GLU A 413 1.69 -27.53 -27.64
CA GLU A 413 1.50 -26.47 -28.64
C GLU A 413 2.33 -25.22 -28.29
N LYS A 414 2.34 -24.82 -27.02
CA LYS A 414 3.14 -23.69 -26.54
C LYS A 414 4.64 -23.98 -26.71
N LYS A 415 5.10 -25.16 -26.31
CA LYS A 415 6.50 -25.57 -26.51
C LYS A 415 6.90 -25.58 -27.98
N ALA A 416 6.01 -26.06 -28.85
CA ALA A 416 6.24 -26.05 -30.30
C ALA A 416 6.29 -24.61 -30.86
N GLU A 417 5.43 -23.72 -30.36
CA GLU A 417 5.42 -22.31 -30.73
C GLU A 417 6.69 -21.59 -30.26
N ASP A 418 7.10 -21.84 -29.01
CA ASP A 418 8.35 -21.29 -28.43
C ASP A 418 9.58 -21.82 -29.19
N ALA A 419 9.64 -23.11 -29.49
CA ALA A 419 10.70 -23.71 -30.30
C ALA A 419 10.74 -23.12 -31.72
N ARG A 420 9.58 -22.93 -32.35
CA ARG A 420 9.47 -22.28 -33.67
C ARG A 420 9.96 -20.83 -33.61
N ARG A 421 9.62 -20.12 -32.54
CA ARG A 421 10.07 -18.73 -32.31
C ARG A 421 11.59 -18.68 -32.12
N GLU A 422 12.14 -19.59 -31.34
CA GLU A 422 13.57 -19.70 -31.08
C GLU A 422 14.35 -20.07 -32.36
N ALA A 423 13.83 -21.03 -33.13
CA ALA A 423 14.39 -21.41 -34.43
C ALA A 423 14.37 -20.22 -35.41
N ALA A 424 13.28 -19.49 -35.47
CA ALA A 424 13.16 -18.27 -36.29
C ALA A 424 14.16 -17.19 -35.83
N ARG A 425 14.32 -17.01 -34.52
CA ARG A 425 15.27 -16.07 -33.91
C ARG A 425 16.71 -16.42 -34.26
N ALA A 426 17.07 -17.70 -34.23
CA ALA A 426 18.42 -18.20 -34.58
C ALA A 426 18.84 -17.88 -36.03
N THR A 427 17.88 -17.71 -36.94
CA THR A 427 18.12 -17.31 -38.34
C THR A 427 18.28 -15.81 -38.56
N ILE A 428 18.22 -15.00 -37.49
CA ILE A 428 18.35 -13.55 -37.53
C ILE A 428 19.65 -13.16 -36.80
N ALA A 429 20.49 -12.34 -37.42
CA ALA A 429 21.71 -11.86 -36.81
C ALA A 429 21.42 -11.04 -35.53
N GLU A 430 22.18 -11.24 -34.49
CA GLU A 430 21.98 -10.60 -33.18
C GLU A 430 21.97 -9.07 -33.27
N ARG A 431 22.77 -8.51 -34.19
CA ARG A 431 22.81 -7.07 -34.48
C ARG A 431 21.45 -6.50 -34.91
N ALA A 432 20.57 -7.30 -35.53
CA ALA A 432 19.24 -6.87 -35.94
C ALA A 432 18.35 -6.45 -34.74
N PHE A 433 18.51 -7.12 -33.60
CA PHE A 433 17.78 -6.81 -32.36
C PHE A 433 18.30 -5.55 -31.65
N ALA A 434 19.52 -5.10 -32.03
CA ALA A 434 20.11 -3.86 -31.53
C ALA A 434 19.82 -2.66 -32.46
N THR A 435 19.46 -2.92 -33.73
CA THR A 435 19.26 -1.88 -34.76
C THR A 435 17.81 -1.36 -34.70
N PRO A 436 17.59 -0.07 -34.48
CA PRO A 436 16.24 0.50 -34.51
C PRO A 436 15.68 0.55 -35.94
N LEU A 437 14.36 0.44 -36.10
CA LEU A 437 13.65 0.50 -37.40
C LEU A 437 13.97 1.74 -38.23
N SER A 438 14.27 2.87 -37.58
CA SER A 438 14.62 4.13 -38.25
C SER A 438 15.89 4.06 -39.08
N GLU A 439 16.78 3.12 -38.83
CA GLU A 439 18.02 2.94 -39.57
C GLU A 439 17.85 2.06 -40.81
N LEU A 440 16.71 1.40 -40.97
CA LEU A 440 16.45 0.51 -42.09
C LEU A 440 16.19 1.27 -43.41
N GLY A 441 15.92 2.59 -43.34
CA GLY A 441 15.67 3.41 -44.53
C GLY A 441 14.29 3.19 -45.18
N LEU A 442 13.34 2.68 -44.44
CA LEU A 442 11.95 2.48 -44.88
C LEU A 442 11.24 3.82 -45.14
N ALA A 443 10.30 3.84 -46.08
CA ALA A 443 9.43 5.00 -46.29
C ALA A 443 8.73 5.40 -44.98
N ALA A 444 8.69 6.69 -44.65
CA ALA A 444 8.15 7.22 -43.39
C ALA A 444 6.78 6.62 -43.01
N ARG A 445 5.89 6.48 -43.98
CA ARG A 445 4.56 5.88 -43.80
C ARG A 445 4.62 4.42 -43.31
N ILE A 446 5.60 3.64 -43.79
CA ILE A 446 5.79 2.23 -43.39
C ILE A 446 6.41 2.17 -41.99
N SER A 447 7.44 3.00 -41.76
CA SER A 447 8.10 3.11 -40.45
C SER A 447 7.11 3.50 -39.36
N ASP A 448 6.26 4.49 -39.62
CA ASP A 448 5.25 4.97 -38.64
C ASP A 448 4.23 3.85 -38.32
N ALA A 449 3.71 3.17 -39.37
CA ALA A 449 2.76 2.08 -39.18
C ALA A 449 3.34 0.90 -38.37
N LEU A 450 4.61 0.56 -38.59
CA LEU A 450 5.31 -0.48 -37.85
C LEU A 450 5.58 -0.06 -36.38
N SER A 451 5.95 1.21 -36.16
CA SER A 451 6.17 1.76 -34.83
C SER A 451 4.87 1.83 -34.02
N GLU A 452 3.76 2.24 -34.64
CA GLU A 452 2.42 2.23 -34.02
C GLU A 452 1.97 0.81 -33.66
N ALA A 453 2.37 -0.19 -34.46
CA ALA A 453 2.10 -1.61 -34.14
C ALA A 453 3.01 -2.18 -33.06
N GLY A 454 4.00 -1.41 -32.57
CA GLY A 454 4.88 -1.78 -31.46
C GLY A 454 6.21 -2.44 -31.86
N TYR A 455 6.54 -2.46 -33.13
CA TYR A 455 7.84 -2.96 -33.59
C TYR A 455 8.89 -1.85 -33.43
N THR A 456 9.92 -2.11 -32.63
CA THR A 456 10.95 -1.12 -32.32
C THR A 456 12.29 -1.41 -33.01
N THR A 457 12.59 -2.69 -33.23
CA THR A 457 13.86 -3.12 -33.82
C THR A 457 13.65 -3.87 -35.15
N VAL A 458 14.71 -3.92 -35.95
CA VAL A 458 14.76 -4.71 -37.18
C VAL A 458 14.57 -6.19 -36.86
N GLY A 459 15.17 -6.67 -35.77
CA GLY A 459 15.05 -8.06 -35.32
C GLY A 459 13.61 -8.46 -34.97
N ASP A 460 12.85 -7.59 -34.29
CA ASP A 460 11.44 -7.84 -33.94
C ASP A 460 10.58 -7.96 -35.21
N LEU A 461 10.82 -7.09 -36.16
CA LEU A 461 10.11 -7.08 -37.45
C LEU A 461 10.41 -8.37 -38.25
N MET A 462 11.70 -8.74 -38.38
CA MET A 462 12.12 -9.97 -39.07
C MET A 462 11.55 -11.22 -38.39
N LEU A 463 11.56 -11.26 -37.08
CA LEU A 463 11.00 -12.38 -36.29
C LEU A 463 9.51 -12.53 -36.60
N GLN A 464 8.76 -11.43 -36.59
CA GLN A 464 7.33 -11.46 -36.88
C GLN A 464 7.05 -11.87 -38.33
N MET A 465 7.87 -11.41 -39.28
CA MET A 465 7.73 -11.81 -40.71
C MET A 465 7.92 -13.33 -40.89
N LYS A 466 8.88 -13.93 -40.16
CA LYS A 466 9.14 -15.38 -40.22
C LYS A 466 8.06 -16.21 -39.51
N LEU A 467 7.48 -15.69 -38.44
CA LEU A 467 6.42 -16.36 -37.69
C LEU A 467 5.05 -16.22 -38.35
N ASN A 468 4.70 -15.01 -38.75
CA ASN A 468 3.40 -14.69 -39.36
C ASN A 468 3.47 -13.38 -40.18
N ALA A 469 3.79 -13.47 -41.46
CA ALA A 469 3.86 -12.34 -42.40
C ALA A 469 2.50 -11.68 -42.58
N ASP A 470 1.40 -12.43 -42.46
CA ASP A 470 0.02 -11.92 -42.65
C ASP A 470 -0.35 -10.89 -41.57
N ALA A 471 0.22 -11.02 -40.36
CA ALA A 471 0.01 -10.04 -39.29
C ALA A 471 0.56 -8.64 -39.66
N ILE A 472 1.65 -8.60 -40.42
CA ILE A 472 2.24 -7.34 -40.92
C ILE A 472 1.42 -6.80 -42.10
N LEU A 473 0.96 -7.69 -43.01
CA LEU A 473 0.06 -7.32 -44.12
C LEU A 473 -1.27 -6.72 -43.68
N ALA A 474 -1.73 -7.09 -42.48
CA ALA A 474 -2.99 -6.58 -41.90
C ALA A 474 -2.87 -5.14 -41.37
N LEU A 475 -1.66 -4.59 -41.27
CA LEU A 475 -1.44 -3.22 -40.77
C LEU A 475 -1.86 -2.18 -41.83
N GLN A 476 -2.51 -1.11 -41.36
CA GLN A 476 -2.95 -0.02 -42.25
C GLN A 476 -1.73 0.65 -42.94
N GLY A 477 -1.73 0.61 -44.23
CA GLY A 477 -0.68 1.24 -45.06
C GLY A 477 0.44 0.30 -45.49
N ILE A 478 0.39 -0.97 -45.11
CA ILE A 478 1.37 -1.98 -45.53
C ILE A 478 0.69 -2.92 -46.56
N GLY A 479 1.22 -2.96 -47.77
CA GLY A 479 0.75 -3.84 -48.85
C GLY A 479 1.88 -4.77 -49.31
N PRO A 480 1.58 -5.64 -50.30
CA PRO A 480 2.58 -6.62 -50.80
C PRO A 480 3.90 -5.99 -51.26
N LYS A 481 3.86 -4.78 -51.82
CA LYS A 481 5.06 -4.04 -52.24
C LYS A 481 5.92 -3.60 -51.05
N ALA A 482 5.26 -3.18 -49.95
CA ALA A 482 5.95 -2.78 -48.72
C ALA A 482 6.66 -4.00 -48.09
N ILE A 483 6.05 -5.18 -48.14
CA ILE A 483 6.67 -6.40 -47.62
C ILE A 483 7.93 -6.74 -48.45
N GLN A 484 7.87 -6.66 -49.77
CA GLN A 484 9.03 -6.88 -50.63
C GLN A 484 10.17 -5.89 -50.34
N GLU A 485 9.81 -4.62 -50.08
CA GLU A 485 10.76 -3.58 -49.68
C GLU A 485 11.41 -3.92 -48.31
N ILE A 486 10.59 -4.34 -47.37
CA ILE A 486 11.06 -4.77 -46.03
C ILE A 486 11.99 -5.98 -46.16
N GLU A 487 11.61 -7.00 -46.91
CA GLU A 487 12.42 -8.21 -47.17
C GLU A 487 13.78 -7.86 -47.81
N ALA A 488 13.77 -6.98 -48.81
CA ALA A 488 15.00 -6.55 -49.46
C ALA A 488 15.96 -5.80 -48.51
N LEU A 489 15.40 -4.93 -47.64
CA LEU A 489 16.19 -4.15 -46.68
C LEU A 489 16.64 -4.97 -45.47
N THR A 490 15.90 -6.00 -45.08
CA THR A 490 16.24 -6.85 -43.95
C THR A 490 17.17 -8.03 -44.33
N ALA A 491 17.32 -8.34 -45.62
CA ALA A 491 18.20 -9.41 -46.11
C ALA A 491 19.63 -9.40 -45.53
N PRO A 492 20.29 -8.23 -45.37
CA PRO A 492 21.62 -8.18 -44.77
C PRO A 492 21.69 -8.60 -43.28
N TYR A 493 20.55 -8.66 -42.61
CA TYR A 493 20.43 -9.00 -41.20
C TYR A 493 20.12 -10.49 -40.95
N ALA A 494 20.02 -11.29 -41.99
CA ALA A 494 19.92 -12.73 -41.85
C ALA A 494 21.24 -13.27 -41.27
N ALA A 495 21.15 -14.21 -40.37
CA ALA A 495 22.33 -14.88 -39.80
C ALA A 495 23.05 -15.66 -40.93
N GLU A 496 24.35 -15.56 -40.99
CA GLU A 496 25.15 -16.38 -41.92
C GLU A 496 24.95 -17.87 -41.57
N ALA A 497 24.43 -18.62 -42.49
CA ALA A 497 24.22 -20.04 -42.28
C ALA A 497 25.57 -20.73 -41.97
N GLN A 498 25.70 -21.23 -40.74
CA GLN A 498 26.77 -22.21 -40.45
C GLN A 498 26.34 -23.52 -41.10
N PRO A 499 27.11 -24.06 -42.05
CA PRO A 499 26.72 -25.32 -42.66
C PRO A 499 27.04 -26.50 -41.72
N GLU A 500 26.11 -27.40 -41.59
CA GLU A 500 26.31 -28.81 -41.21
C GLU A 500 26.35 -29.21 -39.71
N GLU A 501 25.45 -28.72 -38.85
CA GLU A 501 25.16 -29.52 -37.64
C GLU A 501 23.65 -29.79 -37.42
N ALA A 502 22.78 -29.00 -38.07
CA ALA A 502 21.32 -29.13 -37.86
C ALA A 502 20.67 -30.30 -38.66
N ALA A 503 21.37 -30.89 -39.63
CA ALA A 503 20.81 -32.01 -40.40
C ALA A 503 20.90 -33.37 -39.68
N ALA A 504 21.82 -33.50 -38.72
CA ALA A 504 22.01 -34.76 -38.00
C ALA A 504 21.00 -34.96 -36.84
N GLU A 505 20.48 -33.87 -36.27
CA GLU A 505 19.52 -33.97 -35.14
C GLU A 505 18.07 -34.24 -35.60
N VAL A 506 17.72 -33.83 -36.83
CA VAL A 506 16.36 -34.06 -37.37
C VAL A 506 16.21 -35.52 -37.82
N GLU A 507 17.29 -36.18 -38.27
CA GLU A 507 17.25 -37.59 -38.66
C GLU A 507 17.17 -38.53 -37.46
N VAL A 508 17.74 -38.13 -36.32
CA VAL A 508 17.67 -38.91 -35.07
C VAL A 508 16.27 -38.78 -34.42
N ALA A 509 15.60 -37.62 -34.57
CA ALA A 509 14.25 -37.40 -34.05
C ALA A 509 13.16 -38.17 -34.84
N GLN A 510 13.35 -38.41 -36.14
CA GLN A 510 12.41 -39.18 -36.95
C GLN A 510 12.56 -40.70 -36.83
N ALA A 511 13.72 -41.18 -36.34
CA ALA A 511 13.94 -42.61 -36.12
C ALA A 511 13.41 -43.15 -34.79
N ALA A 512 12.92 -42.27 -33.92
CA ALA A 512 12.42 -42.64 -32.58
C ALA A 512 10.91 -42.92 -32.51
N GLU A 513 10.18 -42.85 -33.62
CA GLU A 513 8.72 -43.03 -33.67
C GLU A 513 8.32 -44.35 -34.37
N SER A 514 8.86 -45.46 -33.91
CA SER A 514 8.31 -46.78 -34.25
C SER A 514 8.14 -47.59 -32.95
N PRO A 515 6.94 -48.06 -32.65
CA PRO A 515 6.72 -48.85 -31.43
C PRO A 515 7.29 -50.24 -31.58
N ALA A 516 8.28 -50.58 -30.76
CA ALA A 516 8.75 -51.95 -30.62
C ALA A 516 7.78 -52.77 -29.75
N PRO A 517 7.57 -54.06 -30.05
CA PRO A 517 6.62 -54.86 -29.31
C PRO A 517 7.12 -55.21 -27.91
N VAL A 518 6.19 -55.19 -26.99
CA VAL A 518 6.38 -55.55 -25.58
C VAL A 518 6.68 -57.04 -25.47
N GLU A 519 7.87 -57.39 -25.10
CA GLU A 519 8.22 -58.78 -24.75
C GLU A 519 8.01 -58.98 -23.24
N GLU A 520 7.12 -59.90 -22.90
CA GLU A 520 6.75 -60.36 -21.58
C GLU A 520 7.98 -61.06 -20.92
N ALA A 521 8.52 -60.50 -19.87
CA ALA A 521 9.61 -61.14 -19.11
C ALA A 521 9.18 -61.37 -17.66
N ALA A 522 9.30 -62.62 -17.31
CA ALA A 522 8.90 -63.35 -16.12
C ALA A 522 9.30 -62.72 -14.77
N ILE A 523 8.40 -62.95 -13.86
CA ILE A 523 8.51 -62.84 -12.42
C ILE A 523 9.61 -63.78 -11.89
N ALA A 524 10.55 -63.25 -11.14
CA ALA A 524 11.42 -64.06 -10.29
C ALA A 524 11.19 -63.66 -8.83
N GLU A 525 10.64 -64.59 -8.08
CA GLU A 525 10.55 -64.57 -6.62
C GLU A 525 11.93 -64.48 -5.98
N VAL A 526 12.06 -63.65 -4.97
CA VAL A 526 13.11 -63.81 -3.98
C VAL A 526 12.53 -63.76 -2.59
N GLU A 527 12.90 -64.78 -1.85
CA GLU A 527 12.46 -65.26 -0.54
C GLU A 527 12.62 -64.25 0.62
N GLU A 528 11.70 -64.34 1.46
CA GLU A 528 11.52 -64.03 2.88
C GLU A 528 12.79 -64.19 3.76
N ALA A 529 13.07 -63.21 4.57
CA ALA A 529 13.88 -63.36 5.77
C ALA A 529 13.25 -62.60 6.94
N ALA A 530 13.02 -63.33 8.00
CA ALA A 530 12.26 -63.03 9.19
C ALA A 530 12.96 -62.07 10.19
N PRO A 531 12.24 -61.69 11.26
CA PRO A 531 12.54 -60.52 12.06
C PRO A 531 13.55 -60.75 13.20
N VAL A 532 14.20 -59.69 13.63
CA VAL A 532 15.01 -59.70 14.86
C VAL A 532 14.37 -58.83 15.92
N GLU A 533 14.35 -59.39 17.11
CA GLU A 533 13.64 -58.95 18.34
C GLU A 533 14.05 -57.57 18.88
N ALA A 534 13.07 -56.96 19.54
CA ALA A 534 13.21 -55.85 20.43
C ALA A 534 13.94 -56.25 21.73
N VAL A 535 14.87 -55.40 22.15
CA VAL A 535 15.40 -55.43 23.50
C VAL A 535 15.14 -54.11 24.17
N SER A 536 14.32 -54.19 25.21
CA SER A 536 14.07 -53.10 26.15
C SER A 536 15.28 -52.97 27.11
N ALA A 537 15.71 -51.75 27.35
CA ALA A 537 16.50 -51.44 28.55
C ALA A 537 16.04 -50.12 29.14
N GLU A 538 15.46 -50.29 30.31
CA GLU A 538 15.09 -49.27 31.29
C GLU A 538 16.29 -49.10 32.23
N GLU A 539 16.81 -47.86 32.42
CA GLU A 539 17.59 -47.47 33.60
C GLU A 539 17.64 -45.96 33.73
N ALA A 540 16.98 -45.44 34.69
CA ALA A 540 17.25 -44.79 35.95
C ALA A 540 18.05 -43.49 35.89
N LEU A 541 17.38 -42.45 36.37
CA LEU A 541 17.91 -41.15 36.82
C LEU A 541 18.82 -41.28 38.06
N PRO A 542 19.74 -40.33 38.29
CA PRO A 542 19.92 -39.89 39.64
C PRO A 542 19.73 -38.37 39.79
N GLU A 543 18.99 -38.06 40.82
CA GLU A 543 18.82 -36.80 41.53
C GLU A 543 20.14 -36.32 42.18
N ALA A 544 20.44 -35.05 42.06
CA ALA A 544 21.26 -34.35 43.04
C ALA A 544 20.94 -32.86 43.06
N ALA A 545 20.42 -32.41 44.16
CA ALA A 545 20.26 -31.00 44.54
C ALA A 545 21.32 -30.66 45.62
N PRO A 546 21.33 -29.48 46.24
CA PRO A 546 22.15 -28.34 45.85
C PRO A 546 23.10 -27.91 46.96
N GLU A 547 24.00 -27.00 46.68
CA GLU A 547 24.65 -26.23 47.77
C GLU A 547 24.66 -24.72 47.45
N ALA A 548 24.22 -23.97 48.46
CA ALA A 548 24.14 -22.52 48.49
C ALA A 548 25.48 -21.88 48.89
N VAL A 549 25.77 -20.74 48.32
CA VAL A 549 26.73 -19.80 48.93
C VAL A 549 26.10 -18.40 48.95
N GLU A 550 26.00 -17.87 50.17
CA GLU A 550 25.59 -16.51 50.53
C GLU A 550 26.59 -15.46 50.08
N ALA A 551 26.11 -14.35 49.55
CA ALA A 551 26.76 -13.05 49.72
C ALA A 551 25.70 -11.96 49.70
N ALA A 552 25.63 -11.22 50.78
CA ALA A 552 24.72 -10.12 51.03
C ALA A 552 25.22 -8.83 50.39
N GLU A 553 24.31 -8.05 49.80
CA GLU A 553 24.50 -6.59 49.67
C GLU A 553 23.14 -5.89 49.72
N GLU A 554 23.08 -4.89 50.57
CA GLU A 554 21.88 -4.14 50.97
C GLU A 554 21.38 -3.22 49.85
N ALA A 555 20.07 -3.17 49.61
CA ALA A 555 19.39 -2.13 48.83
C ALA A 555 18.23 -1.54 49.63
N PRO A 556 17.89 -0.26 49.46
CA PRO A 556 16.96 0.44 50.36
C PRO A 556 15.50 0.10 50.14
N GLU A 557 14.73 0.19 51.21
CA GLU A 557 13.27 -0.04 51.29
C GLU A 557 12.47 0.87 50.37
N GLU A 558 11.76 0.28 49.41
CA GLU A 558 10.63 0.93 48.76
C GLU A 558 9.33 0.46 49.45
N ALA A 559 8.47 1.41 49.81
CA ALA A 559 7.19 1.14 50.45
C ALA A 559 6.25 0.38 49.53
N GLU A 560 5.89 -0.83 49.89
CA GLU A 560 4.87 -1.62 49.20
C GLU A 560 3.49 -0.99 49.38
N VAL A 561 2.84 -0.61 48.28
CA VAL A 561 1.42 -0.26 48.24
C VAL A 561 0.66 -1.56 48.00
N GLU A 562 0.02 -2.09 49.03
CA GLU A 562 -0.84 -3.27 48.92
C GLU A 562 -2.09 -2.95 48.06
N PHE A 563 -2.26 -3.66 46.98
CA PHE A 563 -3.50 -3.62 46.20
C PHE A 563 -4.49 -4.67 46.74
N PRO A 564 -5.78 -4.31 46.87
CA PRO A 564 -6.79 -5.26 47.36
C PRO A 564 -6.97 -6.43 46.36
N THR A 565 -6.91 -7.63 46.91
CA THR A 565 -6.93 -8.90 46.15
C THR A 565 -8.32 -9.55 46.01
N SER A 566 -9.37 -8.95 46.56
CA SER A 566 -10.72 -9.50 46.47
C SER A 566 -11.78 -8.45 46.09
N LEU A 567 -12.76 -8.88 45.30
CA LEU A 567 -13.90 -8.06 44.87
C LEU A 567 -14.79 -7.55 46.05
N GLU A 568 -14.75 -8.20 47.20
CA GLU A 568 -15.54 -7.80 48.38
C GLU A 568 -14.96 -6.58 49.10
N GLU A 569 -13.64 -6.37 49.05
CA GLU A 569 -13.00 -5.20 49.66
C GLU A 569 -13.26 -3.88 48.91
N ILE A 570 -13.52 -3.98 47.61
CA ILE A 570 -13.81 -2.80 46.75
C ILE A 570 -15.18 -2.20 47.09
N PHE A 571 -16.14 -3.01 47.55
CA PHE A 571 -17.50 -2.57 47.86
C PHE A 571 -17.71 -2.01 49.28
N THR A 572 -16.68 -2.02 50.14
CA THR A 572 -16.77 -1.53 51.52
C THR A 572 -16.31 -0.08 51.72
N LEU A 573 -15.95 0.63 50.68
CA LEU A 573 -15.60 2.06 50.73
C LEU A 573 -16.82 2.92 51.08
N LYS A 574 -16.77 3.63 52.20
CA LYS A 574 -17.83 4.51 52.68
C LYS A 574 -18.12 5.67 51.74
N PRO A 575 -19.39 6.13 51.61
CA PRO A 575 -19.82 7.12 50.61
C PRO A 575 -19.35 8.57 50.87
N GLU A 576 -18.43 8.80 51.77
CA GLU A 576 -17.95 10.18 52.08
C GLU A 576 -16.89 10.73 51.12
N VAL A 577 -16.37 9.93 50.20
CA VAL A 577 -15.30 10.35 49.29
C VAL A 577 -15.82 10.92 47.95
N LEU A 578 -17.13 10.93 47.76
CA LEU A 578 -17.78 11.37 46.49
C LEU A 578 -18.48 12.74 46.62
N LYS A 579 -17.83 13.73 47.21
CA LYS A 579 -18.33 15.11 47.10
C LYS A 579 -17.68 15.81 45.93
N PRO A 580 -18.47 16.33 44.93
CA PRO A 580 -17.90 17.10 43.85
C PRO A 580 -17.34 18.41 44.36
N VAL A 581 -16.15 18.76 43.96
CA VAL A 581 -15.53 20.07 44.20
C VAL A 581 -16.35 21.12 43.45
N ALA A 582 -16.98 22.04 44.19
CA ALA A 582 -17.69 23.20 43.63
C ALA A 582 -16.63 24.18 43.09
N ILE A 583 -16.72 24.47 41.82
CA ILE A 583 -15.96 25.56 41.21
C ILE A 583 -16.71 26.84 41.57
N ALA A 584 -16.03 27.76 42.23
CA ALA A 584 -16.58 29.08 42.55
C ALA A 584 -16.69 29.91 41.26
N ASP A 585 -17.92 30.27 40.90
CA ASP A 585 -18.17 31.28 39.86
C ASP A 585 -18.06 32.68 40.51
N ASP A 586 -17.15 33.49 40.00
CA ASP A 586 -17.07 34.92 40.30
C ASP A 586 -18.24 35.62 39.66
N GLU A 587 -19.14 36.14 40.47
CA GLU A 587 -20.26 37.01 40.03
C GLU A 587 -19.76 38.45 39.81
N ASP A 588 -19.87 38.92 38.58
CA ASP A 588 -19.80 40.36 38.30
C ASP A 588 -21.21 40.89 37.96
N GLU A 589 -21.64 41.85 38.74
CA GLU A 589 -22.99 42.46 38.67
C GLU A 589 -23.11 43.39 37.45
N GLY A 590 -24.09 43.14 36.61
CA GLY A 590 -24.52 44.10 35.57
C GLY A 590 -25.99 43.96 35.25
N GLU A 591 -26.77 44.94 35.69
CA GLU A 591 -28.23 45.02 35.46
C GLU A 591 -28.63 45.08 33.98
N GLY A 592 -29.62 44.30 33.58
CA GLY A 592 -30.27 44.46 32.28
C GLY A 592 -31.40 43.48 32.01
N LYS A 593 -32.64 43.89 32.33
CA LYS A 593 -33.88 43.18 31.95
C LYS A 593 -33.99 42.99 30.44
N LYS A 594 -34.31 41.78 29.94
CA LYS A 594 -35.43 41.47 29.01
C LYS A 594 -35.38 40.03 28.41
N GLY A 595 -36.49 39.32 28.57
CA GLY A 595 -37.13 38.53 27.52
C GLY A 595 -36.56 37.13 27.18
N LYS A 596 -36.99 36.06 27.90
CA LYS A 596 -36.86 34.65 27.47
C LYS A 596 -37.72 34.40 26.22
N LYS A 597 -37.10 34.32 25.04
CA LYS A 597 -37.73 33.73 23.84
C LYS A 597 -37.30 32.26 23.71
N LYS A 598 -38.23 31.32 23.98
CA LYS A 598 -38.08 29.91 23.66
C LYS A 598 -37.94 29.72 22.14
N ARG A 599 -36.81 29.26 21.67
CA ARG A 599 -36.62 28.80 20.26
C ARG A 599 -37.42 27.50 20.05
N LYS A 600 -38.51 27.57 19.31
CA LYS A 600 -39.24 26.39 18.81
C LYS A 600 -38.43 25.71 17.69
N LYS A 601 -38.11 24.44 17.88
CA LYS A 601 -37.53 23.59 16.82
C LYS A 601 -38.52 23.50 15.64
N ARG A 602 -38.11 23.90 14.47
CA ARG A 602 -38.83 23.69 13.20
C ARG A 602 -38.70 22.23 12.80
N ARG A 603 -39.82 21.52 12.62
CA ARG A 603 -39.85 20.19 12.04
C ARG A 603 -39.93 20.33 10.52
N ALA A 604 -38.94 19.75 9.81
CA ALA A 604 -39.00 19.50 8.37
C ALA A 604 -39.39 18.04 8.16
N GLU A 605 -40.31 17.78 7.26
CA GLU A 605 -40.60 16.42 6.75
C GLU A 605 -39.77 16.18 5.49
N VAL A 606 -39.12 15.03 5.42
CA VAL A 606 -38.30 14.59 4.27
C VAL A 606 -39.03 13.42 3.64
N GLU A 607 -39.31 13.49 2.35
CA GLU A 607 -40.00 12.47 1.57
C GLU A 607 -39.07 12.07 0.39
N TYR A 608 -38.99 10.79 0.10
CA TYR A 608 -38.20 10.26 -1.00
C TYR A 608 -39.08 10.09 -2.25
N ASP A 609 -38.63 10.65 -3.36
CA ASP A 609 -39.28 10.53 -4.66
C ASP A 609 -38.54 9.43 -5.48
N PRO A 610 -39.19 8.28 -5.68
CA PRO A 610 -38.56 7.14 -6.38
C PRO A 610 -38.44 7.34 -7.91
N GLU A 611 -39.15 8.27 -8.51
CA GLU A 611 -39.07 8.55 -9.95
C GLU A 611 -37.89 9.44 -10.33
N ARG A 612 -37.45 10.29 -9.38
CA ARG A 612 -36.33 11.23 -9.60
C ARG A 612 -35.08 10.91 -8.79
N ASP A 613 -35.14 9.85 -7.96
CA ASP A 613 -34.05 9.43 -7.06
C ASP A 613 -33.50 10.57 -6.20
N MET A 614 -34.41 11.41 -5.66
CA MET A 614 -34.06 12.60 -4.88
C MET A 614 -34.89 12.69 -3.60
N MET A 615 -34.27 13.28 -2.56
CA MET A 615 -34.93 13.59 -1.28
C MET A 615 -35.53 14.99 -1.31
N LEU A 616 -36.85 15.10 -1.19
CA LEU A 616 -37.58 16.36 -1.14
C LEU A 616 -37.77 16.79 0.32
N VAL A 617 -37.39 18.03 0.66
CA VAL A 617 -37.51 18.59 1.99
C VAL A 617 -38.64 19.62 2.02
N HIS A 618 -39.78 19.23 2.60
CA HIS A 618 -40.93 20.12 2.75
C HIS A 618 -40.85 20.93 4.05
N LYS A 619 -40.82 22.27 3.94
CA LYS A 619 -40.91 23.19 5.08
C LYS A 619 -42.39 23.57 5.30
N LYS A 620 -43.02 23.05 6.37
CA LYS A 620 -44.38 23.44 6.74
C LYS A 620 -44.41 24.89 7.25
N HIS A 621 -45.04 25.77 6.48
CA HIS A 621 -45.44 27.10 6.97
C HIS A 621 -46.76 27.00 7.70
N LYS A 622 -46.91 27.69 8.83
CA LYS A 622 -48.18 27.82 9.55
C LYS A 622 -49.16 28.60 8.69
N ARG A 623 -50.35 28.04 8.44
CA ARG A 623 -51.48 28.69 7.79
C ARG A 623 -51.88 29.98 8.55
N GLY A 624 -51.74 31.10 7.91
CA GLY A 624 -52.51 32.30 8.13
C GLY A 624 -53.47 32.41 6.96
N ALA A 625 -54.70 32.89 7.24
CA ALA A 625 -55.84 32.83 6.33
C ALA A 625 -55.64 33.54 4.98
N ALA A 626 -56.27 32.96 3.97
CA ALA A 626 -56.71 33.50 2.67
C ALA A 626 -55.66 33.71 1.56
N GLY A 627 -55.94 33.13 0.41
CA GLY A 627 -55.55 33.58 -0.94
C GLY A 627 -54.73 32.59 -1.78
N TRP A 628 -55.41 31.84 -2.55
CA TRP A 628 -55.22 31.32 -3.92
C TRP A 628 -53.83 31.33 -4.57
N GLU A 629 -53.52 30.18 -5.05
CA GLU A 629 -52.85 29.76 -6.29
C GLU A 629 -51.74 30.62 -6.90
N GLU A 630 -50.59 29.95 -7.11
CA GLU A 630 -49.99 29.83 -8.45
C GLU A 630 -48.87 28.76 -8.42
N TRP A 631 -48.95 27.87 -9.38
CA TRP A 631 -47.91 26.89 -9.73
C TRP A 631 -46.93 27.55 -10.70
N GLU A 632 -45.65 27.53 -10.43
CA GLU A 632 -44.65 27.63 -11.49
C GLU A 632 -43.44 26.74 -11.15
N GLU A 633 -42.86 26.20 -12.17
CA GLU A 633 -41.84 25.14 -12.32
C GLU A 633 -40.55 25.29 -11.49
#